data_1aaef9d2e41c24591ab5ce3196cd31a4
#
_entry.id   1aaef9d2e41c24591ab5ce3196cd31a4
#
_cell.length_a   1.000
_cell.length_b   1.000
_cell.length_c   1.000
_cell.angle_alpha   90.00
_cell.angle_beta   90.00
_cell.angle_gamma   90.00
#
_symmetry.space_group_name_H-M   'P 1'
#
loop_
_entity.id
_entity.type
_entity.pdbx_description
1 polymer ?
#
loop_
_entity_poly.entity_id
_entity_poly.type
_entity_poly.pdbx_seq_one_letter_code
_entity_poly.pdbx_strand_id
1 'polypeptide(L)'
;GDITIDRVYNLPRLQNKYGQGYYASEYDWKEAQAGGYSGDYQTFALENGYNYVDGMGSGINDNADESWGPRLDIGLNLPQYNSPVIDGVRQATPWVSCPDNIKNFFQTGYSMNHTVALSASTDKTSTRASLSFRDQSGTTPNTDQKRYAMAVNTKMTFNKYIDFDLSANYIRTKSANLPGTGYNSTNALQSIMQWFGRQVDLKDLKNNWDQVDEYGKYTHYNWIQSFHANPYWTLN
;
A
#
# COMPACT_ATOMS: atom_id res chain seq x y z
N GLY A 1 -11.86 28.34 -1.50
CA GLY A 1 -11.56 27.07 -0.80
C GLY A 1 -10.06 26.81 -0.78
N ASP A 2 -9.58 26.21 0.30
CA ASP A 2 -8.16 25.89 0.43
C ASP A 2 -7.91 24.49 -0.16
N ILE A 3 -6.84 24.39 -0.96
CA ILE A 3 -6.33 23.12 -1.49
C ILE A 3 -5.01 22.83 -0.81
N THR A 4 -4.94 21.72 -0.10
CA THR A 4 -3.69 21.22 0.49
C THR A 4 -3.24 20.02 -0.29
N ILE A 5 -1.98 20.00 -0.71
CA ILE A 5 -1.33 18.87 -1.35
C ILE A 5 -0.45 18.18 -0.32
N ASP A 6 -0.84 16.98 0.08
CA ASP A 6 -0.05 16.15 0.98
C ASP A 6 1.00 15.38 0.19
N ARG A 7 2.22 15.36 0.71
CA ARG A 7 3.34 14.61 0.15
C ARG A 7 3.89 13.67 1.19
N VAL A 8 4.34 12.50 0.74
CA VAL A 8 5.08 11.56 1.59
C VAL A 8 6.55 11.98 1.58
N TYR A 9 7.07 12.32 2.75
CA TYR A 9 8.47 12.65 2.96
C TYR A 9 9.15 11.57 3.80
N ASN A 10 10.47 11.49 3.71
CA ASN A 10 11.27 10.57 4.53
C ASN A 10 10.84 9.12 4.41
N LEU A 11 10.70 8.64 3.17
CA LEU A 11 10.43 7.24 2.91
C LEU A 11 11.49 6.37 3.59
N PRO A 12 11.12 5.21 4.16
CA PRO A 12 12.06 4.31 4.78
C PRO A 12 13.09 3.83 3.75
N ARG A 13 14.34 3.71 4.19
CA ARG A 13 15.39 3.10 3.38
C ARG A 13 15.26 1.59 3.49
N LEU A 14 14.97 0.96 2.38
CA LEU A 14 14.92 -0.49 2.28
C LEU A 14 16.19 -0.99 1.59
N GLN A 15 16.60 -2.20 1.94
CA GLN A 15 17.64 -2.87 1.20
C GLN A 15 17.13 -3.26 -0.20
N ASN A 16 18.00 -3.21 -1.21
CA ASN A 16 17.69 -3.64 -2.59
C ASN A 16 18.79 -4.59 -3.12
N LYS A 17 19.53 -5.23 -2.20
CA LYS A 17 20.64 -6.11 -2.54
C LYS A 17 20.21 -7.56 -2.72
N TYR A 18 19.24 -8.02 -1.91
CA TYR A 18 18.75 -9.37 -1.91
C TYR A 18 17.26 -9.41 -2.24
N GLY A 19 16.85 -10.39 -3.02
CA GLY A 19 15.45 -10.66 -3.31
C GLY A 19 14.79 -11.55 -2.28
N GLN A 20 13.57 -11.99 -2.60
CA GLN A 20 12.79 -12.88 -1.75
C GLN A 20 13.52 -14.19 -1.45
N GLY A 21 13.38 -14.69 -0.25
CA GLY A 21 13.87 -15.99 0.21
C GLY A 21 14.73 -15.91 1.47
N TYR A 22 15.08 -17.08 2.00
CA TYR A 22 16.03 -17.24 3.12
C TYR A 22 17.40 -17.67 2.65
N TYR A 23 17.45 -18.39 1.50
CA TYR A 23 18.61 -19.08 1.01
C TYR A 23 19.16 -18.45 -0.25
N ALA A 24 20.33 -18.92 -0.63
CA ALA A 24 21.05 -18.45 -1.80
C ALA A 24 21.46 -16.99 -1.74
N SER A 25 21.56 -16.41 -0.56
CA SER A 25 22.19 -15.10 -0.35
C SER A 25 23.71 -15.21 -0.52
N GLU A 26 24.36 -14.05 -0.70
CA GLU A 26 25.84 -14.01 -0.73
C GLU A 26 26.45 -14.49 0.59
N TYR A 27 25.74 -14.29 1.69
CA TYR A 27 26.17 -14.79 3.00
C TYR A 27 26.14 -16.31 3.03
N ASP A 28 25.03 -16.94 2.64
CA ASP A 28 24.89 -18.39 2.61
C ASP A 28 25.90 -19.06 1.67
N TRP A 29 26.19 -18.44 0.53
CA TRP A 29 27.22 -18.91 -0.38
C TRP A 29 28.62 -18.90 0.27
N LYS A 30 28.98 -17.85 0.99
CA LYS A 30 30.25 -17.78 1.70
C LYS A 30 30.35 -18.81 2.83
N GLU A 31 29.28 -19.09 3.54
CA GLU A 31 29.24 -20.18 4.51
C GLU A 31 29.40 -21.54 3.84
N ALA A 32 28.70 -21.78 2.74
CA ALA A 32 28.85 -23.02 1.96
C ALA A 32 30.29 -23.19 1.43
N GLN A 33 30.95 -22.13 0.95
CA GLN A 33 32.35 -22.16 0.54
C GLN A 33 33.27 -22.52 1.71
N ALA A 34 33.04 -21.97 2.90
CA ALA A 34 33.79 -22.33 4.09
C ALA A 34 33.58 -23.81 4.49
N GLY A 35 32.43 -24.38 4.16
CA GLY A 35 32.09 -25.81 4.30
C GLY A 35 32.60 -26.73 3.17
N GLY A 36 33.32 -26.17 2.16
CA GLY A 36 33.90 -26.95 1.05
C GLY A 36 33.15 -26.88 -0.28
N TYR A 37 32.11 -26.03 -0.40
CA TYR A 37 31.46 -25.78 -1.69
C TYR A 37 32.38 -25.04 -2.63
N SER A 38 32.54 -25.50 -3.87
CA SER A 38 33.49 -24.97 -4.85
C SER A 38 32.85 -24.17 -5.98
N GLY A 39 31.52 -24.10 -6.06
CA GLY A 39 30.80 -23.37 -7.09
C GLY A 39 30.88 -21.85 -6.91
N ASP A 40 30.73 -21.10 -7.98
CA ASP A 40 30.57 -19.65 -7.91
C ASP A 40 29.19 -19.28 -7.37
N TYR A 41 28.99 -17.99 -7.11
CA TYR A 41 27.73 -17.51 -6.54
C TYR A 41 26.54 -17.75 -7.48
N GLN A 42 26.71 -17.63 -8.78
CA GLN A 42 25.64 -17.86 -9.75
C GLN A 42 25.19 -19.31 -9.72
N THR A 43 26.13 -20.25 -9.71
CA THR A 43 25.83 -21.69 -9.59
C THR A 43 25.12 -21.98 -8.26
N PHE A 44 25.64 -21.45 -7.16
CA PHE A 44 24.99 -21.60 -5.85
C PHE A 44 23.57 -21.08 -5.82
N ALA A 45 23.35 -19.89 -6.38
CA ALA A 45 22.02 -19.27 -6.42
C ALA A 45 21.02 -20.08 -7.27
N LEU A 46 21.48 -20.65 -8.39
CA LEU A 46 20.66 -21.52 -9.21
C LEU A 46 20.29 -22.84 -8.50
N GLU A 47 21.23 -23.42 -7.76
CA GLU A 47 21.02 -24.66 -7.02
C GLU A 47 20.08 -24.48 -5.82
N ASN A 48 20.11 -23.30 -5.17
CA ASN A 48 19.40 -23.05 -3.93
C ASN A 48 18.23 -22.04 -4.07
N GLY A 49 18.19 -21.25 -5.14
CA GLY A 49 17.19 -20.21 -5.37
C GLY A 49 16.31 -20.44 -6.60
N TYR A 50 16.78 -21.21 -7.56
CA TYR A 50 16.04 -21.50 -8.78
C TYR A 50 14.74 -22.27 -8.49
N ASN A 51 13.65 -21.90 -9.12
CA ASN A 51 12.29 -22.43 -8.91
C ASN A 51 11.65 -22.12 -7.55
N TYR A 52 12.27 -21.31 -6.68
CA TYR A 52 11.73 -21.04 -5.35
C TYR A 52 10.96 -19.73 -5.24
N VAL A 53 10.86 -18.96 -6.30
CA VAL A 53 10.16 -17.67 -6.34
C VAL A 53 9.20 -17.58 -7.53
N ASP A 54 8.59 -18.68 -7.88
CA ASP A 54 7.64 -18.75 -9.00
C ASP A 54 6.21 -18.33 -8.64
N GLY A 55 5.93 -18.08 -7.37
CA GLY A 55 4.62 -17.71 -6.86
C GLY A 55 3.64 -18.87 -6.71
N MET A 56 4.06 -20.10 -7.01
CA MET A 56 3.20 -21.29 -6.97
C MET A 56 3.25 -22.04 -5.63
N GLY A 57 4.10 -21.59 -4.69
CA GLY A 57 4.27 -22.24 -3.40
C GLY A 57 4.99 -23.58 -3.45
N SER A 58 5.67 -23.88 -4.55
CA SER A 58 6.30 -25.19 -4.78
C SER A 58 7.76 -25.25 -4.35
N GLY A 59 8.37 -24.12 -4.03
CA GLY A 59 9.77 -24.04 -3.65
C GLY A 59 10.02 -23.41 -2.28
N ILE A 60 11.26 -23.46 -1.84
CA ILE A 60 11.67 -22.95 -0.53
C ILE A 60 11.48 -21.45 -0.39
N ASN A 61 11.82 -20.68 -1.41
CA ASN A 61 11.71 -19.22 -1.37
C ASN A 61 10.28 -18.72 -1.56
N ASP A 62 9.37 -19.52 -2.11
CA ASP A 62 7.95 -19.21 -2.20
C ASP A 62 7.24 -19.27 -0.84
N ASN A 63 7.83 -19.97 0.13
CA ASN A 63 7.36 -20.01 1.51
C ASN A 63 8.07 -18.98 2.40
N ALA A 64 8.79 -18.05 1.80
CA ALA A 64 9.52 -17.01 2.48
C ALA A 64 9.06 -15.64 1.99
N ASP A 65 8.61 -14.81 2.91
CA ASP A 65 8.30 -13.41 2.65
C ASP A 65 9.44 -12.47 3.05
N GLU A 66 10.56 -13.02 3.54
CA GLU A 66 11.80 -12.31 3.80
C GLU A 66 12.58 -12.04 2.51
N SER A 67 13.51 -11.09 2.57
CA SER A 67 14.38 -10.69 1.46
C SER A 67 15.86 -11.02 1.77
N TRP A 68 16.14 -12.32 1.93
CA TRP A 68 17.47 -12.90 2.12
C TRP A 68 17.77 -13.99 1.07
N GLY A 69 17.05 -13.96 -0.04
CA GLY A 69 17.28 -14.84 -1.17
C GLY A 69 18.45 -14.40 -2.05
N PRO A 70 18.48 -14.84 -3.31
CA PRO A 70 19.57 -14.51 -4.24
C PRO A 70 19.80 -13.02 -4.40
N ARG A 71 21.06 -12.64 -4.62
CA ARG A 71 21.46 -11.26 -4.85
C ARG A 71 20.85 -10.73 -6.15
N LEU A 72 20.27 -9.53 -6.07
CA LEU A 72 19.70 -8.80 -7.19
C LEU A 72 20.79 -8.07 -8.01
N ASP A 73 20.46 -7.76 -9.26
CA ASP A 73 21.25 -6.89 -10.16
C ASP A 73 22.65 -7.41 -10.48
N ILE A 74 22.85 -8.72 -10.49
CA ILE A 74 24.14 -9.36 -10.82
C ILE A 74 24.06 -10.26 -12.07
N GLY A 75 22.99 -10.13 -12.86
CA GLY A 75 22.82 -10.90 -14.10
C GLY A 75 22.15 -12.27 -13.92
N LEU A 76 21.66 -12.61 -12.74
CA LEU A 76 20.85 -13.82 -12.56
C LEU A 76 19.53 -13.74 -13.30
N ASN A 77 19.08 -14.88 -13.83
CA ASN A 77 17.73 -15.08 -14.33
C ASN A 77 17.09 -16.20 -13.52
N LEU A 78 15.96 -15.92 -12.89
CA LEU A 78 15.22 -16.88 -12.05
C LEU A 78 13.73 -16.88 -12.45
N PRO A 79 13.01 -17.99 -12.27
CA PRO A 79 11.56 -17.98 -12.35
C PRO A 79 10.96 -17.09 -11.28
N GLN A 80 9.99 -16.28 -11.66
CA GLN A 80 9.34 -15.32 -10.78
C GLN A 80 7.83 -15.39 -10.95
N TYR A 81 7.07 -14.80 -10.04
CA TYR A 81 5.60 -14.80 -10.03
C TYR A 81 5.00 -14.29 -11.36
N ASN A 82 5.65 -13.32 -12.03
CA ASN A 82 5.21 -12.70 -13.28
C ASN A 82 5.96 -13.22 -14.52
N SER A 83 6.80 -14.23 -14.37
CA SER A 83 7.50 -14.83 -15.50
C SER A 83 6.54 -15.57 -16.43
N PRO A 84 6.74 -15.52 -17.75
CA PRO A 84 5.88 -16.22 -18.70
C PRO A 84 5.95 -17.75 -18.52
N VAL A 85 4.83 -18.41 -18.74
CA VAL A 85 4.75 -19.85 -18.74
C VAL A 85 4.69 -20.35 -20.20
N ILE A 86 5.64 -21.18 -20.59
CA ILE A 86 5.72 -21.79 -21.93
C ILE A 86 5.70 -23.29 -21.75
N ASP A 87 4.77 -23.96 -22.41
CA ASP A 87 4.59 -25.43 -22.31
C ASP A 87 4.51 -25.96 -20.88
N GLY A 88 3.83 -25.18 -20.00
CA GLY A 88 3.66 -25.52 -18.59
C GLY A 88 4.89 -25.22 -17.71
N VAL A 89 5.97 -24.69 -18.27
CA VAL A 89 7.19 -24.36 -17.54
C VAL A 89 7.35 -22.86 -17.40
N ARG A 90 7.49 -22.37 -16.16
CA ARG A 90 7.75 -20.97 -15.86
C ARG A 90 9.19 -20.63 -16.25
N GLN A 91 9.32 -19.61 -17.09
CA GLN A 91 10.61 -19.21 -17.66
C GLN A 91 11.42 -18.36 -16.67
N ALA A 92 12.74 -18.49 -16.71
CA ALA A 92 13.61 -17.61 -15.96
C ALA A 92 13.64 -16.19 -16.58
N THR A 93 13.48 -15.17 -15.76
CA THR A 93 13.53 -13.76 -16.16
C THR A 93 14.55 -13.01 -15.31
N PRO A 94 15.04 -11.82 -15.73
CA PRO A 94 16.05 -11.08 -14.99
C PRO A 94 15.68 -10.86 -13.53
N TRP A 95 16.58 -11.25 -12.62
CA TRP A 95 16.44 -11.08 -11.18
C TRP A 95 16.99 -9.72 -10.77
N VAL A 96 16.12 -8.70 -10.84
CA VAL A 96 16.49 -7.30 -10.67
C VAL A 96 15.68 -6.62 -9.56
N SER A 97 16.25 -5.60 -8.97
CA SER A 97 15.59 -4.82 -7.93
C SER A 97 14.55 -3.85 -8.48
N CYS A 98 13.51 -3.58 -7.69
CA CYS A 98 12.51 -2.55 -7.94
C CYS A 98 12.57 -1.46 -6.84
N PRO A 99 13.62 -0.63 -6.81
CA PRO A 99 13.90 0.28 -5.69
C PRO A 99 12.86 1.39 -5.52
N ASP A 100 12.13 1.74 -6.57
CA ASP A 100 11.12 2.80 -6.55
C ASP A 100 9.72 2.33 -6.09
N ASN A 101 9.57 1.08 -5.69
CA ASN A 101 8.27 0.52 -5.29
C ASN A 101 7.52 1.37 -4.26
N ILE A 102 8.19 1.76 -3.17
CA ILE A 102 7.57 2.57 -2.12
C ILE A 102 7.11 3.92 -2.68
N LYS A 103 7.96 4.56 -3.49
CA LYS A 103 7.62 5.83 -4.14
C LYS A 103 6.44 5.67 -5.11
N ASN A 104 6.44 4.59 -5.89
CA ASN A 104 5.40 4.30 -6.88
C ASN A 104 4.07 3.87 -6.25
N PHE A 105 4.09 3.39 -5.01
CA PHE A 105 2.87 3.01 -4.29
C PHE A 105 2.04 4.22 -3.92
N PHE A 106 2.68 5.29 -3.44
CA PHE A 106 1.96 6.46 -2.98
C PHE A 106 1.47 7.33 -4.15
N GLN A 107 0.33 7.93 -3.93
CA GLN A 107 -0.26 8.95 -4.81
C GLN A 107 -0.20 10.33 -4.15
N THR A 108 -0.42 11.38 -4.94
CA THR A 108 -0.61 12.72 -4.39
C THR A 108 -1.96 12.79 -3.70
N GLY A 109 -1.97 13.03 -2.39
CA GLY A 109 -3.18 13.34 -1.65
C GLY A 109 -3.61 14.80 -1.89
N TYR A 110 -4.89 15.05 -1.78
CA TYR A 110 -5.44 16.41 -1.79
C TYR A 110 -6.50 16.59 -0.71
N SER A 111 -6.70 17.82 -0.28
CA SER A 111 -7.78 18.17 0.64
C SER A 111 -8.40 19.49 0.18
N MET A 112 -9.70 19.45 -0.07
CA MET A 112 -10.53 20.61 -0.37
C MET A 112 -11.48 20.88 0.79
N ASN A 113 -11.58 22.13 1.23
CA ASN A 113 -12.51 22.53 2.27
C ASN A 113 -13.29 23.77 1.84
N HIS A 114 -14.59 23.66 1.81
CA HIS A 114 -15.51 24.74 1.48
C HIS A 114 -16.39 25.03 2.69
N THR A 115 -16.46 26.31 3.07
CA THR A 115 -17.33 26.74 4.16
C THR A 115 -18.10 27.96 3.73
N VAL A 116 -19.40 27.91 3.93
CA VAL A 116 -20.29 29.07 3.79
C VAL A 116 -20.90 29.35 5.14
N ALA A 117 -20.85 30.59 5.58
CA ALA A 117 -21.48 31.02 6.82
C ALA A 117 -22.30 32.28 6.58
N LEU A 118 -23.46 32.29 7.20
CA LEU A 118 -24.37 33.45 7.23
C LEU A 118 -24.55 33.87 8.68
N SER A 119 -24.55 35.16 8.90
CA SER A 119 -24.82 35.76 10.20
C SER A 119 -25.85 36.84 10.05
N ALA A 120 -26.81 36.84 10.94
CA ALA A 120 -27.83 37.88 11.05
C ALA A 120 -27.95 38.31 12.51
N SER A 121 -28.14 39.60 12.77
CA SER A 121 -28.22 40.15 14.10
C SER A 121 -29.25 41.27 14.16
N THR A 122 -30.00 41.29 15.23
CA THR A 122 -30.91 42.37 15.65
C THR A 122 -30.56 42.74 17.09
N ASP A 123 -31.25 43.74 17.66
CA ASP A 123 -31.04 44.15 19.06
C ASP A 123 -31.28 42.99 20.06
N LYS A 124 -32.09 42.00 19.69
CA LYS A 124 -32.52 40.91 20.58
C LYS A 124 -32.06 39.54 20.14
N THR A 125 -31.57 39.38 18.92
CA THR A 125 -31.24 38.08 18.38
C THR A 125 -29.97 38.14 17.55
N SER A 126 -29.08 37.21 17.77
CA SER A 126 -27.91 36.97 16.91
C SER A 126 -27.86 35.52 16.50
N THR A 127 -27.87 35.27 15.20
CA THR A 127 -27.85 33.91 14.63
C THR A 127 -26.68 33.80 13.64
N ARG A 128 -25.96 32.68 13.75
CA ARG A 128 -24.96 32.27 12.79
C ARG A 128 -25.25 30.84 12.34
N ALA A 129 -25.38 30.64 11.04
CA ALA A 129 -25.48 29.32 10.42
C ALA A 129 -24.26 29.12 9.52
N SER A 130 -23.72 27.92 9.52
CA SER A 130 -22.63 27.53 8.63
C SER A 130 -22.80 26.15 8.06
N LEU A 131 -22.33 25.99 6.84
CA LEU A 131 -22.23 24.74 6.11
C LEU A 131 -20.77 24.54 5.69
N SER A 132 -20.20 23.38 6.01
CA SER A 132 -18.86 23.02 5.57
C SER A 132 -18.89 21.70 4.84
N PHE A 133 -18.16 21.63 3.75
CA PHE A 133 -17.88 20.41 3.00
C PHE A 133 -16.38 20.25 2.86
N ARG A 134 -15.88 19.09 3.26
CA ARG A 134 -14.48 18.70 3.05
C ARG A 134 -14.44 17.45 2.19
N ASP A 135 -13.62 17.49 1.13
CA ASP A 135 -13.27 16.37 0.29
C ASP A 135 -11.77 16.16 0.38
N GLN A 136 -11.37 14.94 0.72
CA GLN A 136 -9.99 14.58 0.94
C GLN A 136 -9.68 13.23 0.29
N SER A 137 -8.61 13.19 -0.50
CA SER A 137 -7.97 11.95 -0.96
C SER A 137 -6.66 11.77 -0.21
N GLY A 138 -6.40 10.55 0.29
CA GLY A 138 -5.17 10.22 0.99
C GLY A 138 -4.00 9.97 0.03
N THR A 139 -2.81 9.83 0.59
CA THR A 139 -1.61 9.44 -0.16
C THR A 139 -1.55 7.94 -0.46
N THR A 140 -2.27 7.12 0.31
CA THR A 140 -2.47 5.70 0.00
C THR A 140 -3.54 5.57 -1.09
N PRO A 141 -3.32 4.72 -2.12
CA PRO A 141 -4.28 4.52 -3.18
C PRO A 141 -5.67 4.15 -2.65
N ASN A 142 -6.70 4.59 -3.36
CA ASN A 142 -8.11 4.31 -3.08
C ASN A 142 -8.60 4.72 -1.67
N THR A 143 -7.93 5.67 -1.02
CA THR A 143 -8.38 6.21 0.26
C THR A 143 -8.98 7.59 0.08
N ASP A 144 -10.22 7.76 0.56
CA ASP A 144 -10.91 9.04 0.50
C ASP A 144 -11.71 9.29 1.78
N GLN A 145 -12.00 10.55 2.03
CA GLN A 145 -12.89 10.97 3.10
C GLN A 145 -13.70 12.19 2.68
N LYS A 146 -15.02 12.10 2.85
CA LYS A 146 -15.93 13.23 2.67
C LYS A 146 -16.60 13.56 4.00
N ARG A 147 -16.53 14.84 4.37
CA ARG A 147 -17.12 15.34 5.62
C ARG A 147 -18.06 16.48 5.32
N TYR A 148 -19.25 16.37 5.82
CA TYR A 148 -20.30 17.40 5.80
C TYR A 148 -20.51 17.86 7.23
N ALA A 149 -20.52 19.16 7.47
CA ALA A 149 -20.79 19.73 8.78
C ALA A 149 -21.77 20.89 8.64
N MET A 150 -22.76 20.89 9.49
CA MET A 150 -23.72 22.00 9.64
C MET A 150 -23.68 22.48 11.07
N ALA A 151 -23.66 23.78 11.28
CA ALA A 151 -23.74 24.37 12.61
C ALA A 151 -24.68 25.55 12.58
N VAL A 152 -25.54 25.64 13.60
CA VAL A 152 -26.39 26.79 13.85
C VAL A 152 -26.22 27.19 15.30
N ASN A 153 -25.90 28.47 15.51
CA ASN A 153 -25.80 29.07 16.83
C ASN A 153 -26.73 30.29 16.86
N THR A 154 -27.61 30.31 17.80
CA THR A 154 -28.56 31.42 17.99
C THR A 154 -28.54 31.87 19.45
N LYS A 155 -28.37 33.14 19.65
CA LYS A 155 -28.55 33.79 20.95
C LYS A 155 -29.74 34.73 20.86
N MET A 156 -30.65 34.66 21.83
CA MET A 156 -31.86 35.49 21.88
C MET A 156 -32.07 36.02 23.30
N THR A 157 -32.19 37.33 23.43
CA THR A 157 -32.62 38.01 24.66
C THR A 157 -34.14 38.11 24.61
N PHE A 158 -34.83 37.25 25.35
CA PHE A 158 -36.26 37.24 25.37
C PHE A 158 -36.86 38.40 26.15
N ASN A 159 -36.31 38.69 27.33
CA ASN A 159 -36.61 39.83 28.15
C ASN A 159 -35.44 40.14 29.11
N LYS A 160 -35.59 41.13 30.02
CA LYS A 160 -34.54 41.54 30.98
C LYS A 160 -34.09 40.44 31.96
N TYR A 161 -34.75 39.28 31.99
CA TYR A 161 -34.48 38.19 32.93
C TYR A 161 -34.12 36.88 32.23
N ILE A 162 -34.37 36.77 30.92
CA ILE A 162 -34.24 35.50 30.20
C ILE A 162 -33.47 35.71 28.90
N ASP A 163 -32.31 35.06 28.83
CA ASP A 163 -31.53 34.86 27.61
C ASP A 163 -31.61 33.37 27.20
N PHE A 164 -31.70 33.13 25.93
CA PHE A 164 -31.71 31.80 25.35
C PHE A 164 -30.57 31.61 24.37
N ASP A 165 -29.76 30.57 24.59
CA ASP A 165 -28.65 30.21 23.72
C ASP A 165 -28.94 28.79 23.15
N LEU A 166 -29.00 28.69 21.84
CA LEU A 166 -29.13 27.45 21.11
C LEU A 166 -27.89 27.16 20.25
N SER A 167 -27.32 26.01 20.42
CA SER A 167 -26.26 25.47 19.54
C SER A 167 -26.68 24.11 19.00
N ALA A 168 -26.74 23.97 17.69
CA ALA A 168 -26.99 22.71 17.02
C ALA A 168 -25.87 22.42 16.01
N ASN A 169 -25.30 21.22 16.10
CA ASN A 169 -24.25 20.77 15.19
C ASN A 169 -24.61 19.40 14.61
N TYR A 170 -24.46 19.25 13.31
CA TYR A 170 -24.59 17.98 12.62
C TYR A 170 -23.33 17.72 11.82
N ILE A 171 -22.74 16.55 12.01
CA ILE A 171 -21.53 16.13 11.28
C ILE A 171 -21.77 14.73 10.69
N ARG A 172 -21.49 14.60 9.39
CA ARG A 172 -21.47 13.31 8.70
C ARG A 172 -20.14 13.14 8.02
N THR A 173 -19.44 12.09 8.37
CA THR A 173 -18.20 11.67 7.71
C THR A 173 -18.43 10.36 6.98
N LYS A 174 -17.96 10.28 5.74
CA LYS A 174 -17.91 9.06 4.94
C LYS A 174 -16.48 8.83 4.52
N SER A 175 -16.01 7.60 4.66
CA SER A 175 -14.75 7.12 4.11
C SER A 175 -15.01 5.75 3.53
N ALA A 176 -14.61 5.49 2.29
CA ALA A 176 -14.85 4.22 1.66
C ALA A 176 -13.84 3.17 2.17
N ASN A 177 -12.57 3.38 1.92
CA ASN A 177 -11.53 2.38 2.15
C ASN A 177 -10.47 2.96 3.09
N LEU A 178 -10.67 2.79 4.41
CA LEU A 178 -9.62 3.10 5.36
C LEU A 178 -8.62 1.93 5.37
N PRO A 179 -7.33 2.19 5.09
CA PRO A 179 -6.32 1.14 5.12
C PRO A 179 -6.18 0.58 6.54
N GLY A 180 -5.89 -0.70 6.62
CA GLY A 180 -5.51 -1.33 7.88
C GLY A 180 -4.29 -0.66 8.51
N THR A 181 -4.19 -0.70 9.82
CA THR A 181 -3.08 -0.13 10.59
C THR A 181 -2.46 -1.18 11.50
N GLY A 182 -1.20 -0.95 11.91
CA GLY A 182 -0.47 -1.88 12.77
C GLY A 182 -0.09 -3.18 12.05
N TYR A 183 0.22 -4.21 12.84
CA TYR A 183 0.56 -5.54 12.34
C TYR A 183 -0.73 -6.28 11.94
N ASN A 184 -1.12 -6.10 10.68
CA ASN A 184 -2.38 -6.63 10.16
C ASN A 184 -2.23 -6.97 8.67
N SER A 185 -2.76 -8.11 8.25
CA SER A 185 -2.75 -8.57 6.83
C SER A 185 -3.45 -7.61 5.87
N THR A 186 -4.35 -6.74 6.37
CA THR A 186 -5.01 -5.70 5.59
C THR A 186 -4.23 -4.38 5.53
N ASN A 187 -3.05 -4.32 6.17
CA ASN A 187 -2.17 -3.16 6.10
C ASN A 187 -1.21 -3.29 4.91
N ALA A 188 -1.63 -2.76 3.77
CA ALA A 188 -0.84 -2.80 2.54
C ALA A 188 0.56 -2.17 2.70
N LEU A 189 0.70 -1.11 3.49
CA LEU A 189 1.99 -0.47 3.75
C LEU A 189 2.95 -1.38 4.51
N GLN A 190 2.46 -2.07 5.54
CA GLN A 190 3.28 -3.03 6.28
C GLN A 190 3.74 -4.15 5.37
N SER A 191 2.85 -4.72 4.55
CA SER A 191 3.20 -5.76 3.58
C SER A 191 4.34 -5.29 2.67
N ILE A 192 4.22 -4.11 2.06
CA ILE A 192 5.21 -3.54 1.14
C ILE A 192 6.55 -3.25 1.83
N MET A 193 6.53 -2.70 3.04
CA MET A 193 7.75 -2.26 3.72
C MET A 193 8.50 -3.40 4.39
N GLN A 194 7.79 -4.38 4.93
CA GLN A 194 8.37 -5.40 5.79
C GLN A 194 8.58 -6.74 5.05
N TRP A 195 7.60 -7.19 4.27
CA TRP A 195 7.54 -8.55 3.75
C TRP A 195 7.72 -8.67 2.25
N PHE A 196 7.72 -7.55 1.56
CA PHE A 196 7.70 -7.53 0.11
C PHE A 196 9.05 -7.86 -0.50
N GLY A 197 9.11 -8.88 -1.35
CA GLY A 197 10.31 -9.21 -2.11
C GLY A 197 10.81 -8.02 -2.93
N ARG A 198 12.10 -7.74 -2.89
CA ARG A 198 12.67 -6.54 -3.54
C ARG A 198 12.72 -6.62 -5.06
N GLN A 199 12.53 -7.80 -5.63
CA GLN A 199 12.38 -8.06 -7.08
C GLN A 199 10.95 -7.82 -7.57
N VAL A 200 9.97 -7.77 -6.68
CA VAL A 200 8.55 -7.65 -7.05
C VAL A 200 8.25 -6.25 -7.56
N ASP A 201 7.62 -6.13 -8.72
CA ASP A 201 7.22 -4.84 -9.28
C ASP A 201 5.79 -4.47 -8.88
N LEU A 202 5.66 -3.43 -8.07
CA LEU A 202 4.35 -2.90 -7.67
C LEU A 202 3.50 -2.38 -8.82
N LYS A 203 4.11 -1.94 -9.92
CA LYS A 203 3.35 -1.52 -11.11
C LYS A 203 2.69 -2.69 -11.79
N ASP A 204 3.40 -3.82 -11.85
CA ASP A 204 2.85 -5.06 -12.37
C ASP A 204 1.67 -5.54 -11.50
N LEU A 205 1.83 -5.56 -10.19
CA LEU A 205 0.73 -5.89 -9.28
C LEU A 205 -0.47 -4.94 -9.38
N LYS A 206 -0.21 -3.65 -9.61
CA LYS A 206 -1.25 -2.64 -9.82
C LYS A 206 -2.05 -2.88 -11.09
N ASN A 207 -1.37 -3.30 -12.15
CA ASN A 207 -1.99 -3.48 -13.46
C ASN A 207 -2.77 -4.79 -13.57
N ASN A 208 -2.58 -5.70 -12.61
CA ASN A 208 -3.09 -7.06 -12.69
C ASN A 208 -3.87 -7.50 -11.43
N TRP A 209 -4.17 -6.60 -10.49
CA TRP A 209 -4.83 -6.96 -9.23
C TRP A 209 -6.27 -7.47 -9.42
N ASP A 210 -6.95 -7.05 -10.49
CA ASP A 210 -8.34 -7.35 -10.83
C ASP A 210 -8.47 -8.36 -11.99
N GLN A 211 -7.38 -9.08 -12.32
CA GLN A 211 -7.42 -10.11 -13.34
C GLN A 211 -8.44 -11.20 -13.02
N VAL A 212 -9.17 -11.60 -14.05
CA VAL A 212 -10.14 -12.69 -13.99
C VAL A 212 -9.72 -13.83 -14.91
N ASP A 213 -10.10 -15.04 -14.53
CA ASP A 213 -9.96 -16.23 -15.35
C ASP A 213 -11.03 -16.30 -16.46
N GLU A 214 -11.02 -17.36 -17.24
CA GLU A 214 -11.99 -17.63 -18.31
C GLU A 214 -13.44 -17.75 -17.82
N TYR A 215 -13.65 -17.95 -16.52
CA TYR A 215 -14.96 -18.02 -15.87
C TYR A 215 -15.38 -16.72 -15.20
N GLY A 216 -14.60 -15.65 -15.36
CA GLY A 216 -14.84 -14.34 -14.73
C GLY A 216 -14.53 -14.29 -13.25
N LYS A 217 -13.74 -15.24 -12.72
CA LYS A 217 -13.34 -15.31 -11.32
C LYS A 217 -12.00 -14.62 -11.13
N TYR A 218 -11.86 -13.83 -10.09
CA TYR A 218 -10.58 -13.19 -9.77
C TYR A 218 -9.48 -14.21 -9.52
N THR A 219 -8.33 -14.03 -10.18
CA THR A 219 -7.17 -14.94 -10.09
C THR A 219 -6.34 -14.70 -8.84
N HIS A 220 -6.62 -13.61 -8.09
CA HIS A 220 -5.81 -13.16 -6.95
C HIS A 220 -4.33 -13.01 -7.32
N TYR A 221 -4.07 -12.39 -8.48
CA TYR A 221 -2.71 -12.16 -8.96
C TYR A 221 -1.84 -11.52 -7.90
N ASN A 222 -0.81 -12.22 -7.46
CA ASN A 222 0.03 -11.82 -6.35
C ASN A 222 1.46 -12.37 -6.50
N TRP A 223 2.38 -11.80 -5.75
CA TRP A 223 3.78 -12.18 -5.70
C TRP A 223 4.07 -13.38 -4.79
N ILE A 224 3.19 -13.67 -3.83
CA ILE A 224 3.25 -14.81 -2.93
C ILE A 224 1.83 -15.18 -2.47
N GLN A 225 1.37 -16.37 -2.79
CA GLN A 225 -0.01 -16.73 -2.50
C GLN A 225 -0.23 -17.22 -1.07
N SER A 226 0.82 -17.66 -0.38
CA SER A 226 0.70 -18.31 0.92
C SER A 226 0.48 -17.36 2.08
N PHE A 227 0.97 -16.11 2.02
CA PHE A 227 1.04 -15.24 3.20
C PHE A 227 0.42 -13.87 3.03
N HIS A 228 0.43 -13.31 1.83
CA HIS A 228 0.03 -11.93 1.58
C HIS A 228 -0.94 -11.82 0.42
N ALA A 229 -1.77 -10.79 0.44
CA ALA A 229 -2.59 -10.40 -0.70
C ALA A 229 -1.87 -9.33 -1.54
N ASN A 230 -2.25 -9.22 -2.80
CA ASN A 230 -1.85 -8.09 -3.61
C ASN A 230 -2.26 -6.78 -2.90
N PRO A 231 -1.34 -5.81 -2.68
CA PRO A 231 -1.65 -4.57 -1.96
C PRO A 231 -2.82 -3.79 -2.55
N TYR A 232 -3.00 -3.83 -3.87
CA TYR A 232 -4.09 -3.14 -4.55
C TYR A 232 -5.43 -3.88 -4.40
N TRP A 233 -5.41 -5.21 -4.30
CA TRP A 233 -6.58 -5.99 -3.91
C TRP A 233 -7.06 -5.63 -2.50
N THR A 234 -6.13 -5.50 -1.56
CA THR A 234 -6.43 -5.15 -0.17
C THR A 234 -7.05 -3.75 -0.04
N LEU A 235 -6.75 -2.84 -0.97
CA LEU A 235 -7.22 -1.46 -0.97
C LEU A 235 -8.49 -1.23 -1.82
N ASN A 236 -9.03 -2.24 -2.47
CA ASN A 236 -10.23 -2.16 -3.32
C ASN A 236 -11.31 -3.13 -2.88
#